data_c5c1bf1c877d2eaa8780003833a1b72c
#
_entry.id   c5c1bf1c877d2eaa8780003833a1b72c
#
_cell.length_a   1.000
_cell.length_b   1.000
_cell.length_c   1.000
_cell.angle_alpha   90.00
_cell.angle_beta   90.00
_cell.angle_gamma   90.00
#
_symmetry.space_group_name_H-M   'P 1'
#
loop_
_entity.id
_entity.type
_entity.pdbx_description
1 polymer ?
#
loop_
_entity_poly.entity_id
_entity_poly.type
_entity_poly.pdbx_seq_one_letter_code
_entity_poly.pdbx_strand_id
1 'polypeptide(L)'
;MAKTRKNKNSNTNITRKSKVNLLGTALKSCSLESGPGSKTTGYFRTGFCTTGPTDIGTHVVCSRVTNDFLEYSKSQGNDLITPSPESDFPGLKEGDRWCLCAYRWLEAYKAGKAPPVILKSTNKAVLRIVPLKLLKRYAV
;
A
#
# COMPACT_ATOMS: atom_id res chain seq x y z
N MET A 1 -9.50 -8.72 -35.73
CA MET A 1 -8.21 -9.28 -35.32
C MET A 1 -7.40 -8.27 -34.49
N ALA A 2 -6.98 -7.18 -35.13
CA ALA A 2 -6.19 -6.15 -34.45
C ALA A 2 -6.94 -5.53 -33.27
N LYS A 3 -8.25 -5.29 -33.37
CA LYS A 3 -9.06 -4.74 -32.30
C LYS A 3 -9.07 -5.63 -31.07
N THR A 4 -9.23 -6.94 -31.25
CA THR A 4 -9.26 -7.89 -30.14
C THR A 4 -7.93 -7.91 -29.42
N ARG A 5 -6.83 -7.88 -30.16
CA ARG A 5 -5.48 -7.81 -29.57
C ARG A 5 -5.28 -6.54 -28.77
N LYS A 6 -5.73 -5.39 -29.33
CA LYS A 6 -5.62 -4.12 -28.62
C LYS A 6 -6.36 -4.15 -27.30
N ASN A 7 -7.55 -4.71 -27.29
CA ASN A 7 -8.33 -4.81 -26.05
C ASN A 7 -7.62 -5.69 -25.01
N LYS A 8 -7.10 -6.85 -25.45
CA LYS A 8 -6.33 -7.72 -24.56
C LYS A 8 -5.07 -7.04 -24.07
N ASN A 9 -4.37 -6.32 -24.95
CA ASN A 9 -3.16 -5.61 -24.56
C ASN A 9 -3.45 -4.49 -23.57
N SER A 10 -4.56 -3.78 -23.72
CA SER A 10 -4.97 -2.75 -22.78
C SER A 10 -5.20 -3.33 -21.38
N ASN A 11 -5.90 -4.45 -21.28
CA ASN A 11 -6.13 -5.11 -20.01
C ASN A 11 -4.81 -5.59 -19.40
N THR A 12 -3.93 -6.17 -20.23
CA THR A 12 -2.62 -6.60 -19.78
C THR A 12 -1.79 -5.43 -19.28
N ASN A 13 -1.83 -4.29 -19.98
CA ASN A 13 -1.11 -3.09 -19.56
C ASN A 13 -1.60 -2.55 -18.24
N ILE A 14 -2.90 -2.54 -18.00
CA ILE A 14 -3.47 -2.13 -16.71
C ILE A 14 -2.96 -3.05 -15.61
N THR A 15 -2.97 -4.37 -15.84
CA THR A 15 -2.46 -5.34 -14.89
C THR A 15 -0.96 -5.13 -14.63
N ARG A 16 -0.18 -4.87 -15.67
CA ARG A 16 1.26 -4.59 -15.54
C ARG A 16 1.51 -3.35 -14.70
N LYS A 17 0.77 -2.26 -14.97
CA LYS A 17 0.92 -1.02 -14.22
C LYS A 17 0.64 -1.24 -12.74
N SER A 18 -0.37 -2.06 -12.40
CA SER A 18 -0.69 -2.35 -11.01
C SER A 18 0.36 -3.23 -10.33
N LYS A 19 1.31 -3.82 -11.10
CA LYS A 19 2.36 -4.70 -10.60
C LYS A 19 3.75 -4.09 -10.69
N VAL A 20 3.85 -2.79 -10.93
CA VAL A 20 5.14 -2.08 -11.01
C VAL A 20 5.29 -1.20 -9.78
N ASN A 21 6.46 -1.26 -9.16
CA ASN A 21 6.77 -0.40 -8.03
C ASN A 21 7.19 0.99 -8.49
N LEU A 22 7.30 1.90 -7.55
CA LEU A 22 7.62 3.29 -7.87
C LEU A 22 9.05 3.50 -8.38
N LEU A 23 9.90 2.47 -8.30
CA LEU A 23 11.25 2.50 -8.88
C LEU A 23 11.25 2.03 -10.33
N GLY A 24 10.10 1.60 -10.86
CA GLY A 24 9.98 1.14 -12.23
C GLY A 24 10.29 -0.34 -12.43
N THR A 25 10.48 -1.09 -11.35
CA THR A 25 10.73 -2.54 -11.41
C THR A 25 9.51 -3.31 -10.92
N ALA A 26 9.58 -4.64 -10.92
CA ALA A 26 8.47 -5.47 -10.49
C ALA A 26 8.12 -5.22 -9.02
N LEU A 27 6.83 -5.06 -8.76
CA LEU A 27 6.35 -4.84 -7.39
C LEU A 27 6.68 -6.04 -6.52
N LYS A 28 7.33 -5.79 -5.39
CA LYS A 28 7.66 -6.83 -4.42
C LYS A 28 6.57 -6.96 -3.38
N SER A 29 6.50 -8.12 -2.73
CA SER A 29 5.55 -8.35 -1.64
C SER A 29 5.79 -7.37 -0.50
N CYS A 30 4.72 -6.84 0.06
CA CYS A 30 4.76 -6.00 1.26
C CYS A 30 4.65 -6.85 2.52
N SER A 31 4.03 -8.01 2.43
CA SER A 31 3.90 -8.91 3.57
C SER A 31 5.26 -9.49 3.95
N LEU A 32 5.48 -9.65 5.25
CA LEU A 32 6.59 -10.44 5.72
C LEU A 32 6.36 -11.90 5.32
N GLU A 33 7.43 -12.70 5.37
CA GLU A 33 7.34 -14.10 5.00
C GLU A 33 6.22 -14.80 5.75
N SER A 34 5.61 -15.79 5.09
CA SER A 34 4.51 -16.57 5.67
C SER A 34 4.98 -17.36 6.89
N GLY A 35 4.07 -17.57 7.81
CA GLY A 35 4.34 -18.30 9.03
C GLY A 35 3.36 -17.89 10.11
N PRO A 36 3.38 -18.54 11.29
CA PRO A 36 2.51 -18.14 12.39
C PRO A 36 2.72 -16.68 12.76
N GLY A 37 1.63 -15.90 12.77
CA GLY A 37 1.66 -14.48 13.11
C GLY A 37 1.95 -13.55 11.95
N SER A 38 2.25 -14.07 10.75
CA SER A 38 2.39 -13.20 9.58
C SER A 38 1.02 -12.66 9.17
N LYS A 39 1.03 -11.43 8.64
CA LYS A 39 -0.19 -10.76 8.20
C LYS A 39 -0.13 -10.53 6.71
N THR A 40 -1.12 -11.08 5.98
CA THR A 40 -1.20 -10.89 4.53
C THR A 40 -1.86 -9.54 4.26
N THR A 41 -1.09 -8.62 3.71
CA THR A 41 -1.55 -7.26 3.47
C THR A 41 -2.06 -7.06 2.04
N GLY A 42 -2.50 -5.85 1.76
CA GLY A 42 -3.03 -5.44 0.47
C GLY A 42 -4.54 -5.38 0.46
N TYR A 43 -5.09 -4.48 -0.35
CA TYR A 43 -6.54 -4.36 -0.48
C TYR A 43 -7.18 -5.71 -0.83
N PHE A 44 -6.52 -6.47 -1.71
CA PHE A 44 -6.99 -7.80 -2.14
C PHE A 44 -6.43 -8.94 -1.28
N ARG A 45 -5.69 -8.64 -0.24
CA ARG A 45 -5.07 -9.62 0.67
C ARG A 45 -4.16 -10.62 -0.06
N THR A 46 -3.39 -10.12 -1.02
CA THR A 46 -2.43 -10.94 -1.78
C THR A 46 -1.00 -10.83 -1.26
N GLY A 47 -0.76 -9.93 -0.33
CA GLY A 47 0.58 -9.58 0.13
C GLY A 47 1.21 -8.45 -0.66
N PHE A 48 0.60 -8.05 -1.77
CA PHE A 48 1.11 -7.00 -2.64
C PHE A 48 0.21 -5.77 -2.58
N CYS A 49 0.81 -4.59 -2.66
CA CYS A 49 0.08 -3.33 -2.67
C CYS A 49 -0.45 -3.02 -4.06
N THR A 50 -1.30 -3.90 -4.59
CA THR A 50 -1.99 -3.68 -5.86
C THR A 50 -3.27 -2.91 -5.62
N THR A 51 -3.76 -2.23 -6.66
CA THR A 51 -4.97 -1.44 -6.57
C THR A 51 -5.83 -1.66 -7.82
N GLY A 52 -7.05 -1.17 -7.78
CA GLY A 52 -7.99 -1.28 -8.88
C GLY A 52 -9.18 -0.36 -8.66
N PRO A 53 -10.18 -0.41 -9.57
CA PRO A 53 -11.30 0.52 -9.53
C PRO A 53 -12.12 0.48 -8.23
N THR A 54 -12.16 -0.64 -7.53
CA THR A 54 -12.91 -0.78 -6.29
C THR A 54 -12.14 -0.27 -5.07
N ASP A 55 -10.84 -0.08 -5.20
CA ASP A 55 -10.00 0.38 -4.11
C ASP A 55 -9.99 1.91 -4.05
N ILE A 56 -11.04 2.47 -3.49
CA ILE A 56 -11.23 3.92 -3.42
C ILE A 56 -10.10 4.59 -2.62
N GLY A 57 -9.63 3.92 -1.56
CA GLY A 57 -8.56 4.46 -0.71
C GLY A 57 -7.17 4.39 -1.33
N THR A 58 -7.01 3.69 -2.44
CA THR A 58 -5.72 3.50 -3.11
C THR A 58 -4.65 3.02 -2.11
N HIS A 59 -4.79 1.76 -1.67
CA HIS A 59 -3.94 1.15 -0.64
C HIS A 59 -2.63 0.65 -1.24
N VAL A 60 -1.74 1.56 -1.57
CA VAL A 60 -0.55 1.26 -2.38
C VAL A 60 0.78 1.56 -1.70
N VAL A 61 0.79 2.15 -0.51
CA VAL A 61 2.02 2.51 0.19
C VAL A 61 2.42 1.39 1.15
N CYS A 62 3.45 0.65 0.80
CA CYS A 62 3.97 -0.37 1.71
C CYS A 62 4.80 0.32 2.79
N SER A 63 4.36 0.22 4.02
CA SER A 63 5.03 0.88 5.15
C SER A 63 5.26 -0.10 6.29
N ARG A 64 6.32 0.16 7.03
CA ARG A 64 6.55 -0.47 8.32
C ARG A 64 5.97 0.49 9.36
N VAL A 65 4.80 0.12 9.91
CA VAL A 65 4.05 1.04 10.78
C VAL A 65 4.75 1.29 12.10
N THR A 66 4.50 2.47 12.65
CA THR A 66 5.03 2.90 13.95
C THR A 66 3.88 3.20 14.88
N ASN A 67 4.12 3.17 16.18
CA ASN A 67 3.08 3.54 17.15
C ASN A 67 2.61 4.97 16.92
N ASP A 68 3.52 5.89 16.62
CA ASP A 68 3.15 7.28 16.33
C ASP A 68 2.15 7.39 15.19
N PHE A 69 2.42 6.66 14.10
CA PHE A 69 1.51 6.65 12.96
C PHE A 69 0.17 6.01 13.33
N LEU A 70 0.20 4.85 13.99
CA LEU A 70 -1.02 4.10 14.34
C LEU A 70 -1.94 4.93 15.25
N GLU A 71 -1.39 5.58 16.25
CA GLU A 71 -2.17 6.43 17.15
C GLU A 71 -2.72 7.65 16.43
N TYR A 72 -1.90 8.29 15.59
CA TYR A 72 -2.33 9.43 14.82
C TYR A 72 -3.46 9.05 13.86
N SER A 73 -3.29 7.96 13.11
CA SER A 73 -4.28 7.47 12.17
C SER A 73 -5.62 7.21 12.86
N LYS A 74 -5.57 6.57 14.02
CA LYS A 74 -6.76 6.30 14.82
C LYS A 74 -7.45 7.60 15.22
N SER A 75 -6.68 8.60 15.66
CA SER A 75 -7.23 9.90 16.06
C SER A 75 -7.92 10.62 14.90
N GLN A 76 -7.52 10.32 13.67
CA GLN A 76 -8.11 10.89 12.46
C GLN A 76 -9.23 10.04 11.87
N GLY A 77 -9.71 9.07 12.62
CA GLY A 77 -10.86 8.25 12.20
C GLY A 77 -10.48 6.99 11.41
N ASN A 78 -9.21 6.68 11.31
CA ASN A 78 -8.74 5.48 10.60
C ASN A 78 -8.04 4.55 11.60
N ASP A 79 -8.83 3.75 12.29
CA ASP A 79 -8.33 2.83 13.32
C ASP A 79 -7.70 1.60 12.67
N LEU A 80 -6.37 1.55 12.68
CA LEU A 80 -5.60 0.42 12.17
C LEU A 80 -5.12 -0.50 13.30
N ILE A 81 -5.49 -0.21 14.53
CA ILE A 81 -5.04 -0.97 15.70
C ILE A 81 -6.05 -2.07 16.04
N THR A 82 -7.32 -1.76 16.00
CA THR A 82 -8.38 -2.70 16.37
C THR A 82 -8.66 -3.68 15.25
N PRO A 83 -8.63 -4.99 15.50
CA PRO A 83 -9.00 -5.97 14.48
C PRO A 83 -10.43 -5.78 13.99
N SER A 84 -10.64 -6.05 12.70
CA SER A 84 -11.96 -5.99 12.06
C SER A 84 -12.16 -7.26 11.25
N PRO A 85 -12.75 -8.32 11.85
CA PRO A 85 -12.94 -9.59 11.17
C PRO A 85 -13.77 -9.49 9.89
N GLU A 86 -14.75 -8.59 9.87
CA GLU A 86 -15.63 -8.40 8.70
C GLU A 86 -14.84 -7.93 7.46
N SER A 87 -13.74 -7.21 7.68
CA SER A 87 -12.87 -6.72 6.61
C SER A 87 -11.63 -7.59 6.42
N ASP A 88 -11.57 -8.73 7.07
CA ASP A 88 -10.38 -9.59 7.08
C ASP A 88 -9.14 -8.77 7.48
N PHE A 89 -9.29 -7.96 8.54
CA PHE A 89 -8.23 -7.09 9.02
C PHE A 89 -7.76 -7.52 10.41
N PRO A 90 -6.48 -7.88 10.55
CA PRO A 90 -5.98 -8.46 11.80
C PRO A 90 -5.62 -7.45 12.88
N GLY A 91 -5.68 -6.14 12.59
CA GLY A 91 -5.12 -5.12 13.46
C GLY A 91 -3.61 -5.05 13.35
N LEU A 92 -3.03 -3.87 13.55
CA LEU A 92 -1.60 -3.66 13.38
C LEU A 92 -0.94 -3.24 14.69
N LYS A 93 0.33 -3.57 14.82
CA LYS A 93 1.20 -3.13 15.90
C LYS A 93 2.51 -2.65 15.29
N GLU A 94 3.30 -1.92 16.07
CA GLU A 94 4.57 -1.38 15.61
C GLU A 94 5.44 -2.47 14.98
N GLY A 95 6.02 -2.15 13.83
CA GLY A 95 6.87 -3.08 13.08
C GLY A 95 6.14 -3.87 12.02
N ASP A 96 4.81 -3.93 12.07
CA ASP A 96 4.04 -4.64 11.03
C ASP A 96 4.16 -3.90 9.70
N ARG A 97 4.12 -4.66 8.61
CA ARG A 97 4.08 -4.10 7.26
C ARG A 97 2.65 -4.10 6.75
N TRP A 98 2.26 -3.01 6.13
CA TRP A 98 0.90 -2.90 5.62
C TRP A 98 0.85 -1.98 4.41
N CYS A 99 -0.05 -2.30 3.48
CA CYS A 99 -0.33 -1.44 2.32
C CYS A 99 -1.29 -0.34 2.76
N LEU A 100 -0.76 0.84 3.00
CA LEU A 100 -1.54 1.97 3.51
C LEU A 100 -2.24 2.72 2.39
N CYS A 101 -3.38 3.30 2.73
CA CYS A 101 -4.06 4.28 1.89
C CYS A 101 -3.10 5.46 1.64
N ALA A 102 -2.91 5.82 0.37
CA ALA A 102 -1.96 6.86 0.01
C ALA A 102 -2.32 8.22 0.63
N TYR A 103 -3.59 8.55 0.68
CA TYR A 103 -4.03 9.81 1.30
C TYR A 103 -3.79 9.80 2.81
N ARG A 104 -3.92 8.66 3.48
CA ARG A 104 -3.65 8.54 4.92
C ARG A 104 -2.16 8.69 5.21
N TRP A 105 -1.31 8.16 4.33
CA TRP A 105 0.13 8.35 4.47
C TRP A 105 0.49 9.84 4.32
N LEU A 106 -0.08 10.50 3.30
CA LEU A 106 0.17 11.91 3.05
C LEU A 106 -0.33 12.79 4.20
N GLU A 107 -1.50 12.50 4.73
CA GLU A 107 -2.05 13.18 5.90
C GLU A 107 -1.10 13.07 7.08
N ALA A 108 -0.59 11.87 7.34
CA ALA A 108 0.36 11.62 8.41
C ALA A 108 1.69 12.35 8.16
N TYR A 109 2.14 12.38 6.90
CA TYR A 109 3.35 13.12 6.54
C TYR A 109 3.22 14.60 6.92
N LYS A 110 2.09 15.22 6.61
CA LYS A 110 1.84 16.64 6.93
C LYS A 110 1.82 16.89 8.43
N ALA A 111 1.47 15.90 9.21
CA ALA A 111 1.44 15.99 10.67
C ALA A 111 2.76 15.55 11.32
N GLY A 112 3.76 15.15 10.53
CA GLY A 112 5.03 14.67 11.06
C GLY A 112 4.96 13.26 11.65
N LYS A 113 3.95 12.46 11.24
CA LYS A 113 3.68 11.14 11.80
C LYS A 113 3.76 10.01 10.77
N ALA A 114 4.24 10.27 9.55
CA ALA A 114 4.29 9.24 8.51
C ALA A 114 5.28 8.13 8.87
N PRO A 115 4.92 6.87 8.62
CA PRO A 115 5.83 5.75 8.86
C PRO A 115 6.81 5.56 7.71
N PRO A 116 7.90 4.80 7.95
CA PRO A 116 8.85 4.46 6.89
C PRO A 116 8.20 3.72 5.73
N VAL A 117 8.73 3.92 4.54
CA VAL A 117 8.19 3.37 3.29
C VAL A 117 9.18 2.39 2.67
N ILE A 118 8.66 1.24 2.23
CA ILE A 118 9.44 0.23 1.52
C ILE A 118 9.19 0.47 0.03
N LEU A 119 10.12 1.15 -0.63
CA LEU A 119 9.92 1.64 -2.00
C LEU A 119 9.66 0.53 -3.01
N LYS A 120 10.42 -0.56 -2.94
CA LYS A 120 10.27 -1.67 -3.90
C LYS A 120 8.95 -2.41 -3.77
N SER A 121 8.25 -2.23 -2.65
CA SER A 121 6.96 -2.85 -2.40
C SER A 121 5.79 -1.85 -2.46
N THR A 122 6.08 -0.62 -2.83
CA THR A 122 5.09 0.45 -2.99
C THR A 122 4.74 0.59 -4.47
N ASN A 123 3.45 0.54 -4.77
CA ASN A 123 2.95 0.59 -6.14
C ASN A 123 3.20 1.96 -6.77
N LYS A 124 3.57 1.95 -8.06
CA LYS A 124 3.81 3.17 -8.82
C LYS A 124 2.59 4.10 -8.81
N ALA A 125 1.39 3.57 -8.64
CA ALA A 125 0.16 4.35 -8.58
C ALA A 125 0.17 5.40 -7.47
N VAL A 126 1.01 5.23 -6.44
CA VAL A 126 1.12 6.21 -5.35
C VAL A 126 1.51 7.59 -5.88
N LEU A 127 2.22 7.65 -7.00
CA LEU A 127 2.71 8.92 -7.55
C LEU A 127 1.59 9.84 -8.04
N ARG A 128 0.37 9.33 -8.17
CA ARG A 128 -0.81 10.17 -8.46
C ARG A 128 -1.20 11.02 -7.26
N ILE A 129 -0.76 10.64 -6.06
CA ILE A 129 -1.21 11.23 -4.81
C ILE A 129 -0.04 11.84 -4.03
N VAL A 130 1.09 11.15 -3.98
CA VAL A 130 2.24 11.55 -3.18
C VAL A 130 3.47 11.76 -4.07
N PRO A 131 4.13 12.92 -4.00
CA PRO A 131 5.37 13.14 -4.75
C PRO A 131 6.46 12.16 -4.34
N LEU A 132 7.22 11.69 -5.34
CA LEU A 132 8.30 10.72 -5.12
C LEU A 132 9.31 11.18 -4.07
N LYS A 133 9.66 12.47 -4.07
CA LYS A 133 10.66 12.99 -3.13
C LYS A 133 10.26 12.80 -1.67
N LEU A 134 8.97 12.86 -1.36
CA LEU A 134 8.49 12.66 0.01
C LEU A 134 8.65 11.20 0.41
N LEU A 135 8.29 10.30 -0.49
CA LEU A 135 8.43 8.86 -0.24
C LEU A 135 9.89 8.46 -0.06
N LYS A 136 10.78 9.03 -0.86
CA LYS A 136 12.22 8.74 -0.75
C LYS A 136 12.80 9.19 0.59
N ARG A 137 12.31 10.28 1.15
CA ARG A 137 12.76 10.76 2.47
C ARG A 137 12.46 9.74 3.57
N TYR A 138 11.40 8.96 3.38
CA TYR A 138 10.95 7.97 4.37
C TYR A 138 11.34 6.54 3.99
N ALA A 139 12.18 6.39 2.96
CA ALA A 139 12.58 5.07 2.48
C ALA A 139 13.40 4.30 3.51
N VAL A 140 13.12 3.03 3.63
CA VAL A 140 13.89 2.09 4.46
C VAL A 140 14.27 0.87 3.65
#